data_5c045b0c5599816724bfb74b98f3180c
#
_entry.id   5c045b0c5599816724bfb74b98f3180c
#
_cell.length_a   1.000
_cell.length_b   1.000
_cell.length_c   1.000
_cell.angle_alpha   90.00
_cell.angle_beta   90.00
_cell.angle_gamma   90.00
#
_symmetry.space_group_name_H-M   'P 1'
#
loop_
_entity.id
_entity.type
_entity.pdbx_description
1 polymer ?
#
loop_
_entity_poly.entity_id
_entity_poly.type
_entity_poly.pdbx_seq_one_letter_code
_entity_poly.pdbx_strand_id
1 'polypeptide(L)'
;MDKFFIEGGTRLNGEVKIPSAKNDLLPILACSIMCDGVVEINNCAMYTDVEYMIKILTDLGAKCKLQNETLIIDSSVADKFAIPEENTKKIRSSIFMLGPLVARFKKAKVAYPGGCNIGTRPIDLHIKGLESLNVKIEERHGYIHCDGSSLSSGQVHLDFPSVGATENVMMAAVLAKGTTTIYNAAKEPEIEDLQNFINSMGGKVSGAGTSTITICGVAKLHSTTYTPITDRIIAGTYLMHVLRQVEKLHY
;
A
#
# COMPACT_ATOMS: atom_id res chain seq x y z
N MET A 1 -11.80 -20.28 20.08
CA MET A 1 -12.53 -19.11 19.56
C MET A 1 -12.50 -18.08 20.65
N ASP A 2 -11.82 -16.96 20.40
CA ASP A 2 -11.76 -15.87 21.36
C ASP A 2 -13.13 -15.20 21.44
N LYS A 3 -13.52 -14.74 22.61
CA LYS A 3 -14.81 -14.10 22.86
C LYS A 3 -14.59 -12.79 23.60
N PHE A 4 -15.30 -11.75 23.19
CA PHE A 4 -15.40 -10.50 23.94
C PHE A 4 -16.62 -10.58 24.87
N PHE A 5 -16.46 -10.22 26.12
CA PHE A 5 -17.54 -9.98 27.06
C PHE A 5 -17.62 -8.47 27.28
N ILE A 6 -18.76 -7.87 26.89
CA ILE A 6 -18.97 -6.43 26.95
C ILE A 6 -20.12 -6.14 27.90
N GLU A 7 -19.84 -5.40 28.99
CA GLU A 7 -20.82 -4.85 29.89
C GLU A 7 -21.11 -3.39 29.50
N GLY A 8 -22.33 -3.12 29.09
CA GLY A 8 -22.72 -1.80 28.61
C GLY A 8 -23.12 -0.85 29.75
N GLY A 9 -23.39 0.41 29.41
CA GLY A 9 -23.90 1.42 30.34
C GLY A 9 -22.85 2.35 30.96
N THR A 10 -21.56 2.07 30.79
CA THR A 10 -20.49 2.95 31.27
C THR A 10 -20.29 4.13 30.31
N ARG A 11 -20.28 5.36 30.86
CA ARG A 11 -19.94 6.56 30.10
C ARG A 11 -18.44 6.56 29.78
N LEU A 12 -18.11 6.69 28.50
CA LEU A 12 -16.71 6.80 28.07
C LEU A 12 -16.18 8.21 28.38
N ASN A 13 -14.99 8.29 28.94
CA ASN A 13 -14.28 9.53 29.20
C ASN A 13 -12.78 9.25 29.09
N GLY A 14 -12.04 10.09 28.36
CA GLY A 14 -10.61 9.93 28.16
C GLY A 14 -10.13 10.47 26.82
N GLU A 15 -8.85 10.26 26.57
CA GLU A 15 -8.17 10.62 25.32
C GLU A 15 -7.76 9.36 24.56
N VAL A 16 -7.88 9.38 23.24
CA VAL A 16 -7.43 8.31 22.36
C VAL A 16 -6.49 8.89 21.31
N LYS A 17 -5.25 8.45 21.30
CA LYS A 17 -4.31 8.73 20.21
C LYS A 17 -4.65 7.83 19.04
N ILE A 18 -5.04 8.42 17.92
CA ILE A 18 -5.32 7.67 16.69
C ILE A 18 -3.98 7.22 16.07
N PRO A 19 -3.78 5.92 15.83
CA PRO A 19 -2.56 5.41 15.20
C PRO A 19 -2.51 5.73 13.71
N SER A 20 -1.37 5.45 13.07
CA SER A 20 -1.23 5.51 11.60
C SER A 20 -2.21 4.55 10.92
N ALA A 21 -2.70 4.96 9.75
CA ALA A 21 -3.69 4.20 9.00
C ALA A 21 -3.11 2.88 8.47
N LYS A 22 -3.74 1.76 8.79
CA LYS A 22 -3.33 0.44 8.26
C LYS A 22 -3.33 0.42 6.74
N ASN A 23 -4.38 0.94 6.12
CA ASN A 23 -4.56 0.91 4.67
C ASN A 23 -3.59 1.85 3.93
N ASP A 24 -2.97 2.77 4.63
CA ASP A 24 -1.93 3.66 4.14
C ASP A 24 -0.53 3.07 4.35
N LEU A 25 -0.28 2.52 5.54
CA LEU A 25 1.00 1.85 5.83
C LEU A 25 1.34 0.75 4.83
N LEU A 26 0.36 -0.06 4.40
CA LEU A 26 0.63 -1.22 3.57
C LEU A 26 1.17 -0.86 2.17
N PRO A 27 0.60 0.09 1.41
CA PRO A 27 1.20 0.54 0.15
C PRO A 27 2.50 1.32 0.36
N ILE A 28 2.66 2.12 1.43
CA ILE A 28 3.91 2.79 1.78
C ILE A 28 5.03 1.78 2.02
N LEU A 29 4.77 0.72 2.80
CA LEU A 29 5.73 -0.36 3.03
C LEU A 29 6.08 -1.10 1.73
N ALA A 30 5.08 -1.41 0.90
CA ALA A 30 5.34 -2.02 -0.40
C ALA A 30 6.20 -1.10 -1.29
N CYS A 31 5.92 0.21 -1.30
CA CYS A 31 6.67 1.20 -2.05
C CYS A 31 8.12 1.35 -1.55
N SER A 32 8.38 1.15 -0.26
CA SER A 32 9.71 1.30 0.34
C SER A 32 10.76 0.38 -0.29
N ILE A 33 10.33 -0.78 -0.86
CA ILE A 33 11.25 -1.69 -1.57
C ILE A 33 11.89 -1.02 -2.80
N MET A 34 11.27 0.03 -3.35
CA MET A 34 11.76 0.74 -4.54
C MET A 34 12.91 1.71 -4.23
N CYS A 35 13.12 2.05 -2.97
CA CYS A 35 14.20 2.92 -2.53
C CYS A 35 15.56 2.24 -2.67
N ASP A 36 16.53 2.96 -3.22
CA ASP A 36 17.94 2.55 -3.19
C ASP A 36 18.63 3.14 -1.96
N GLY A 37 18.21 2.68 -0.76
CA GLY A 37 18.70 3.19 0.51
C GLY A 37 17.76 2.86 1.67
N VAL A 38 17.74 3.76 2.66
CA VAL A 38 17.00 3.60 3.91
C VAL A 38 15.74 4.45 3.92
N VAL A 39 14.62 3.84 4.27
CA VAL A 39 13.34 4.51 4.55
C VAL A 39 13.02 4.37 6.02
N GLU A 40 12.69 5.48 6.68
CA GLU A 40 12.22 5.51 8.06
C GLU A 40 10.76 5.91 8.11
N ILE A 41 9.91 5.05 8.67
CA ILE A 41 8.48 5.28 8.82
C ILE A 41 8.16 5.53 10.29
N ASN A 42 7.84 6.77 10.63
CA ASN A 42 7.46 7.17 11.99
C ASN A 42 6.03 6.74 12.33
N ASN A 43 5.74 6.58 13.63
CA ASN A 43 4.43 6.19 14.14
C ASN A 43 3.89 4.92 13.45
N CYS A 44 4.75 3.98 13.12
CA CYS A 44 4.37 2.74 12.45
C CYS A 44 3.58 1.83 13.39
N ALA A 45 2.27 1.86 13.27
CA ALA A 45 1.40 0.99 14.06
C ALA A 45 1.54 -0.47 13.62
N MET A 46 1.83 -1.35 14.59
CA MET A 46 2.11 -2.77 14.34
C MET A 46 0.82 -3.59 14.29
N TYR A 47 0.13 -3.52 13.15
CA TYR A 47 -0.98 -4.41 12.84
C TYR A 47 -0.44 -5.75 12.33
N THR A 48 -1.20 -6.82 12.47
CA THR A 48 -0.83 -8.14 11.94
C THR A 48 -0.50 -8.10 10.43
N ASP A 49 -1.26 -7.31 9.66
CA ASP A 49 -0.98 -7.13 8.22
C ASP A 49 0.36 -6.43 7.97
N VAL A 50 0.73 -5.46 8.83
CA VAL A 50 2.03 -4.76 8.77
C VAL A 50 3.17 -5.72 9.10
N GLU A 51 3.01 -6.57 10.12
CA GLU A 51 4.01 -7.60 10.45
C GLU A 51 4.25 -8.57 9.28
N TYR A 52 3.20 -8.99 8.59
CA TYR A 52 3.35 -9.83 7.40
C TYR A 52 3.98 -9.08 6.23
N MET A 53 3.68 -7.78 6.03
CA MET A 53 4.34 -6.98 5.01
C MET A 53 5.84 -6.83 5.30
N ILE A 54 6.23 -6.62 6.55
CA ILE A 54 7.65 -6.60 6.99
C ILE A 54 8.33 -7.95 6.70
N LYS A 55 7.67 -9.08 6.92
CA LYS A 55 8.19 -10.40 6.55
C LYS A 55 8.41 -10.51 5.05
N ILE A 56 7.44 -10.06 4.24
CA ILE A 56 7.57 -10.03 2.78
C ILE A 56 8.79 -9.20 2.36
N LEU A 57 8.97 -8.00 2.91
CA LEU A 57 10.14 -7.16 2.62
C LEU A 57 11.45 -7.85 3.02
N THR A 58 11.47 -8.52 4.15
CA THR A 58 12.63 -9.28 4.63
C THR A 58 12.94 -10.48 3.73
N ASP A 59 11.94 -11.21 3.27
CA ASP A 59 12.12 -12.32 2.33
C ASP A 59 12.70 -11.85 0.98
N LEU A 60 12.36 -10.63 0.58
CA LEU A 60 12.92 -9.99 -0.63
C LEU A 60 14.35 -9.46 -0.44
N GLY A 61 14.89 -9.55 0.78
CA GLY A 61 16.25 -9.19 1.14
C GLY A 61 16.40 -7.83 1.84
N ALA A 62 15.32 -7.07 2.06
CA ALA A 62 15.40 -5.83 2.82
C ALA A 62 15.69 -6.09 4.31
N LYS A 63 16.40 -5.18 4.96
CA LYS A 63 16.64 -5.22 6.42
C LYS A 63 15.63 -4.31 7.11
N CYS A 64 14.77 -4.89 7.94
CA CYS A 64 13.73 -4.17 8.66
C CYS A 64 14.02 -4.18 10.17
N LYS A 65 13.90 -3.02 10.83
CA LYS A 65 14.09 -2.88 12.28
C LYS A 65 13.10 -1.88 12.85
N LEU A 66 12.34 -2.27 13.85
CA LEU A 66 11.47 -1.37 14.60
C LEU A 66 12.23 -0.77 15.80
N GLN A 67 12.21 0.55 15.95
CA GLN A 67 12.79 1.30 17.07
C GLN A 67 11.85 2.41 17.49
N ASN A 68 11.35 2.39 18.72
CA ASN A 68 10.51 3.46 19.28
C ASN A 68 9.39 3.93 18.33
N GLU A 69 8.54 3.02 17.85
CA GLU A 69 7.45 3.27 16.87
C GLU A 69 7.94 3.74 15.49
N THR A 70 9.24 3.79 15.21
CA THR A 70 9.80 4.05 13.89
C THR A 70 10.28 2.75 13.28
N LEU A 71 9.74 2.41 12.11
CA LEU A 71 10.19 1.27 11.31
C LEU A 71 11.26 1.74 10.32
N ILE A 72 12.46 1.18 10.46
CA ILE A 72 13.61 1.44 9.58
C ILE A 72 13.71 0.31 8.58
N ILE A 73 13.71 0.62 7.28
CA ILE A 73 13.74 -0.32 6.16
C ILE A 73 14.93 0.02 5.28
N ASP A 74 15.95 -0.83 5.29
CA ASP A 74 17.07 -0.74 4.33
C ASP A 74 16.80 -1.68 3.16
N SER A 75 16.40 -1.11 2.05
CA SER A 75 16.09 -1.83 0.81
C SER A 75 17.29 -1.89 -0.16
N SER A 76 18.43 -1.26 0.16
CA SER A 76 19.61 -1.20 -0.72
C SER A 76 20.15 -2.60 -1.08
N VAL A 77 19.98 -3.56 -0.17
CA VAL A 77 20.48 -4.95 -0.31
C VAL A 77 19.41 -5.94 -0.81
N ALA A 78 18.19 -5.46 -1.09
CA ALA A 78 17.13 -6.31 -1.61
C ALA A 78 17.41 -6.72 -3.07
N ASP A 79 17.40 -8.01 -3.34
CA ASP A 79 17.77 -8.60 -4.63
C ASP A 79 16.79 -9.62 -5.19
N LYS A 80 15.70 -9.93 -4.45
CA LYS A 80 14.71 -10.93 -4.84
C LYS A 80 13.43 -10.27 -5.34
N PHE A 81 12.76 -10.96 -6.26
CA PHE A 81 11.49 -10.52 -6.88
C PHE A 81 10.36 -11.54 -6.71
N ALA A 82 10.62 -12.65 -6.02
CA ALA A 82 9.65 -13.71 -5.76
C ALA A 82 9.32 -13.75 -4.26
N ILE A 83 8.04 -13.69 -3.93
CA ILE A 83 7.55 -13.73 -2.55
C ILE A 83 7.13 -15.16 -2.21
N PRO A 84 7.54 -15.72 -1.06
CA PRO A 84 7.09 -17.03 -0.60
C PRO A 84 5.56 -17.08 -0.45
N GLU A 85 4.96 -18.17 -0.90
CA GLU A 85 3.50 -18.37 -0.92
C GLU A 85 2.88 -18.26 0.47
N GLU A 86 3.56 -18.76 1.49
CA GLU A 86 3.09 -18.76 2.87
C GLU A 86 2.82 -17.34 3.41
N ASN A 87 3.61 -16.33 2.98
CA ASN A 87 3.44 -14.95 3.40
C ASN A 87 2.40 -14.21 2.54
N THR A 88 2.35 -14.47 1.23
CA THR A 88 1.32 -13.89 0.35
C THR A 88 -0.10 -14.32 0.70
N LYS A 89 -0.29 -15.57 1.10
CA LYS A 89 -1.60 -16.10 1.48
C LYS A 89 -2.12 -15.57 2.82
N LYS A 90 -1.27 -14.97 3.65
CA LYS A 90 -1.67 -14.44 4.97
C LYS A 90 -2.34 -13.09 4.89
N ILE A 91 -1.97 -12.26 3.90
CA ILE A 91 -2.51 -10.91 3.74
C ILE A 91 -2.94 -10.65 2.31
N ARG A 92 -4.06 -9.94 2.16
CA ARG A 92 -4.54 -9.52 0.85
C ARG A 92 -3.65 -8.48 0.19
N SER A 93 -3.08 -7.60 0.99
CA SER A 93 -2.21 -6.50 0.54
C SER A 93 -0.89 -6.96 -0.08
N SER A 94 -0.57 -8.26 -0.06
CA SER A 94 0.55 -8.81 -0.83
C SER A 94 0.48 -8.48 -2.32
N ILE A 95 -0.72 -8.22 -2.85
CA ILE A 95 -0.92 -7.78 -4.24
C ILE A 95 -0.25 -6.44 -4.56
N PHE A 96 -0.08 -5.55 -3.56
CA PHE A 96 0.61 -4.27 -3.73
C PHE A 96 2.06 -4.42 -4.16
N MET A 97 2.66 -5.57 -3.91
CA MET A 97 4.06 -5.82 -4.28
C MET A 97 4.28 -5.95 -5.79
N LEU A 98 3.23 -6.16 -6.61
CA LEU A 98 3.38 -6.30 -8.07
C LEU A 98 4.02 -5.06 -8.69
N GLY A 99 3.46 -3.87 -8.42
CA GLY A 99 3.97 -2.60 -8.94
C GLY A 99 5.44 -2.32 -8.57
N PRO A 100 5.78 -2.29 -7.28
CA PRO A 100 7.14 -2.06 -6.81
C PRO A 100 8.17 -3.06 -7.34
N LEU A 101 7.86 -4.35 -7.36
CA LEU A 101 8.78 -5.39 -7.83
C LEU A 101 9.03 -5.26 -9.34
N VAL A 102 7.98 -5.03 -10.12
CA VAL A 102 8.11 -4.78 -11.57
C VAL A 102 8.91 -3.50 -11.83
N ALA A 103 8.65 -2.44 -11.09
CA ALA A 103 9.38 -1.18 -11.25
C ALA A 103 10.88 -1.35 -10.98
N ARG A 104 11.25 -1.98 -9.85
CA ARG A 104 12.64 -2.12 -9.40
C ARG A 104 13.37 -3.24 -10.12
N PHE A 105 12.81 -4.47 -10.12
CA PHE A 105 13.49 -5.68 -10.57
C PHE A 105 13.12 -6.10 -12.00
N LYS A 106 12.17 -5.42 -12.63
CA LYS A 106 11.60 -5.78 -13.94
C LYS A 106 10.97 -7.18 -13.96
N LYS A 107 10.74 -7.75 -12.80
CA LYS A 107 10.10 -9.05 -12.60
C LYS A 107 9.35 -9.06 -11.28
N ALA A 108 8.21 -9.77 -11.24
CA ALA A 108 7.54 -10.11 -10.00
C ALA A 108 6.98 -11.53 -10.08
N LYS A 109 7.03 -12.26 -8.96
CA LYS A 109 6.34 -13.52 -8.77
C LYS A 109 5.65 -13.49 -7.42
N VAL A 110 4.31 -13.39 -7.44
CA VAL A 110 3.47 -13.25 -6.25
C VAL A 110 2.37 -14.30 -6.32
N ALA A 111 2.16 -15.06 -5.25
CA ALA A 111 1.03 -15.98 -5.21
C ALA A 111 -0.29 -15.20 -5.12
N TYR A 112 -1.41 -15.81 -5.53
CA TYR A 112 -2.72 -15.19 -5.35
C TYR A 112 -2.94 -14.78 -3.90
N PRO A 113 -3.36 -13.52 -3.66
CA PRO A 113 -3.52 -13.01 -2.31
C PRO A 113 -4.61 -13.76 -1.54
N GLY A 114 -4.33 -14.07 -0.29
CA GLY A 114 -5.27 -14.69 0.64
C GLY A 114 -5.86 -13.68 1.64
N GLY A 115 -6.18 -14.14 2.82
CA GLY A 115 -6.35 -13.33 4.04
C GLY A 115 -7.66 -12.56 4.22
N CYS A 116 -8.69 -12.69 3.34
CA CYS A 116 -9.95 -11.99 3.56
C CYS A 116 -11.16 -12.77 3.03
N ASN A 117 -12.03 -13.19 3.93
CA ASN A 117 -13.24 -13.97 3.63
C ASN A 117 -14.50 -13.09 3.46
N ILE A 118 -14.37 -11.80 3.12
CA ILE A 118 -15.49 -10.86 2.99
C ILE A 118 -16.14 -10.90 1.58
N GLY A 119 -15.78 -11.88 0.76
CA GLY A 119 -16.30 -12.05 -0.61
C GLY A 119 -15.21 -12.03 -1.68
N THR A 120 -15.64 -12.18 -2.93
CA THR A 120 -14.75 -12.13 -4.10
C THR A 120 -14.21 -10.71 -4.26
N ARG A 121 -12.89 -10.57 -4.28
CA ARG A 121 -12.20 -9.31 -4.56
C ARG A 121 -11.27 -9.56 -5.74
N PRO A 122 -11.75 -9.36 -6.98
CA PRO A 122 -10.97 -9.60 -8.18
C PRO A 122 -9.72 -8.70 -8.20
N ILE A 123 -8.68 -9.16 -8.89
CA ILE A 123 -7.41 -8.45 -9.07
C ILE A 123 -7.23 -7.96 -10.52
N ASP A 124 -8.26 -8.11 -11.32
CA ASP A 124 -8.28 -7.78 -12.75
C ASP A 124 -7.87 -6.33 -13.04
N LEU A 125 -8.29 -5.37 -12.21
CA LEU A 125 -7.90 -3.97 -12.36
C LEU A 125 -6.40 -3.73 -12.10
N HIS A 126 -5.79 -4.51 -11.20
CA HIS A 126 -4.34 -4.47 -11.00
C HIS A 126 -3.61 -4.98 -12.24
N ILE A 127 -4.08 -6.10 -12.80
CA ILE A 127 -3.51 -6.73 -13.99
C ILE A 127 -3.64 -5.79 -15.18
N LYS A 128 -4.86 -5.34 -15.52
CA LYS A 128 -5.11 -4.38 -16.61
C LYS A 128 -4.27 -3.11 -16.48
N GLY A 129 -4.18 -2.54 -15.27
CA GLY A 129 -3.39 -1.34 -15.01
C GLY A 129 -1.91 -1.55 -15.31
N LEU A 130 -1.32 -2.66 -14.89
CA LEU A 130 0.08 -2.99 -15.16
C LEU A 130 0.32 -3.35 -16.64
N GLU A 131 -0.60 -4.06 -17.28
CA GLU A 131 -0.54 -4.37 -18.73
C GLU A 131 -0.57 -3.08 -19.57
N SER A 132 -1.33 -2.05 -19.14
CA SER A 132 -1.34 -0.73 -19.79
C SER A 132 0.02 -0.02 -19.74
N LEU A 133 0.93 -0.47 -18.87
CA LEU A 133 2.32 -0.03 -18.77
C LEU A 133 3.30 -1.00 -19.47
N ASN A 134 2.80 -1.86 -20.38
CA ASN A 134 3.57 -2.88 -21.11
C ASN A 134 4.24 -3.95 -20.22
N VAL A 135 3.66 -4.24 -19.06
CA VAL A 135 4.05 -5.40 -18.27
C VAL A 135 3.35 -6.64 -18.82
N LYS A 136 4.09 -7.69 -19.11
CA LYS A 136 3.50 -8.99 -19.49
C LYS A 136 3.16 -9.76 -18.23
N ILE A 137 1.92 -10.24 -18.14
CA ILE A 137 1.41 -10.95 -16.96
C ILE A 137 0.92 -12.33 -17.36
N GLU A 138 1.36 -13.34 -16.65
CA GLU A 138 0.92 -14.73 -16.77
C GLU A 138 0.44 -15.25 -15.42
N GLU A 139 -0.76 -15.78 -15.41
CA GLU A 139 -1.35 -16.44 -14.25
C GLU A 139 -1.18 -17.95 -14.41
N ARG A 140 -0.31 -18.56 -13.60
CA ARG A 140 -0.07 -20.01 -13.68
C ARG A 140 0.28 -20.61 -12.30
N HIS A 141 -0.23 -21.80 -12.07
CA HIS A 141 0.03 -22.59 -10.85
C HIS A 141 -0.23 -21.82 -9.55
N GLY A 142 -1.26 -20.96 -9.50
CA GLY A 142 -1.58 -20.16 -8.34
C GLY A 142 -0.69 -18.94 -8.09
N TYR A 143 0.15 -18.57 -9.08
CA TYR A 143 1.01 -17.39 -9.04
C TYR A 143 0.71 -16.43 -10.18
N ILE A 144 0.93 -15.16 -9.92
CA ILE A 144 0.99 -14.07 -10.88
C ILE A 144 2.47 -13.84 -11.20
N HIS A 145 2.84 -14.05 -12.45
CA HIS A 145 4.18 -13.81 -12.96
C HIS A 145 4.16 -12.56 -13.82
N CYS A 146 4.98 -11.57 -13.47
CA CYS A 146 5.10 -10.33 -14.23
C CYS A 146 6.49 -10.23 -14.86
N ASP A 147 6.53 -9.89 -16.14
CA ASP A 147 7.72 -9.48 -16.87
C ASP A 147 7.59 -7.99 -17.23
N GLY A 148 8.34 -7.16 -16.54
CA GLY A 148 8.42 -5.69 -16.72
C GLY A 148 9.63 -5.26 -17.56
N SER A 149 10.26 -6.15 -18.33
CA SER A 149 11.38 -5.80 -19.21
C SER A 149 11.03 -4.68 -20.22
N SER A 150 9.76 -4.61 -20.60
CA SER A 150 9.20 -3.60 -21.49
C SER A 150 8.44 -2.49 -20.76
N LEU A 151 8.57 -2.39 -19.43
CA LEU A 151 7.86 -1.38 -18.64
C LEU A 151 8.10 0.03 -19.19
N SER A 152 7.03 0.71 -19.54
CA SER A 152 7.02 2.06 -20.10
C SER A 152 5.84 2.87 -19.58
N SER A 153 5.91 4.19 -19.76
CA SER A 153 4.78 5.08 -19.46
C SER A 153 3.62 4.86 -20.42
N GLY A 154 2.41 5.21 -19.99
CA GLY A 154 1.20 5.07 -20.78
C GLY A 154 0.00 5.80 -20.18
N GLN A 155 -1.13 5.69 -20.85
CA GLN A 155 -2.42 6.11 -20.33
C GLN A 155 -3.14 4.90 -19.75
N VAL A 156 -3.51 4.97 -18.47
CA VAL A 156 -4.18 3.90 -17.75
C VAL A 156 -5.60 4.33 -17.43
N HIS A 157 -6.59 3.64 -17.95
CA HIS A 157 -8.00 3.90 -17.67
C HIS A 157 -8.53 2.79 -16.77
N LEU A 158 -8.88 3.13 -15.53
CA LEU A 158 -9.48 2.18 -14.61
C LEU A 158 -11.00 2.14 -14.82
N ASP A 159 -11.56 0.97 -15.07
CA ASP A 159 -13.02 0.79 -15.26
C ASP A 159 -13.79 1.16 -13.99
N PHE A 160 -13.14 1.05 -12.83
CA PHE A 160 -13.65 1.43 -11.52
C PHE A 160 -12.54 2.09 -10.69
N PRO A 161 -12.83 3.12 -9.87
CA PRO A 161 -11.83 3.80 -9.02
C PRO A 161 -11.36 2.89 -7.88
N SER A 162 -10.57 1.88 -8.20
CA SER A 162 -9.98 0.93 -7.26
C SER A 162 -8.77 1.54 -6.56
N VAL A 163 -8.80 1.63 -5.23
CA VAL A 163 -7.67 2.11 -4.41
C VAL A 163 -6.42 1.31 -4.71
N GLY A 164 -6.46 -0.01 -4.53
CA GLY A 164 -5.28 -0.85 -4.68
C GLY A 164 -4.73 -0.88 -6.12
N ALA A 165 -5.59 -0.84 -7.15
CA ALA A 165 -5.13 -0.77 -8.54
C ALA A 165 -4.46 0.58 -8.84
N THR A 166 -5.03 1.70 -8.32
CA THR A 166 -4.43 3.03 -8.42
C THR A 166 -3.03 3.04 -7.80
N GLU A 167 -2.88 2.55 -6.58
CA GLU A 167 -1.61 2.47 -5.85
C GLU A 167 -0.57 1.62 -6.59
N ASN A 168 -0.97 0.43 -7.07
CA ASN A 168 -0.06 -0.46 -7.80
C ASN A 168 0.46 0.17 -9.10
N VAL A 169 -0.43 0.82 -9.87
CA VAL A 169 -0.06 1.52 -11.11
C VAL A 169 0.83 2.72 -10.80
N MET A 170 0.50 3.52 -9.76
CA MET A 170 1.35 4.63 -9.32
C MET A 170 2.77 4.16 -9.04
N MET A 171 2.93 3.10 -8.22
CA MET A 171 4.23 2.56 -7.87
C MET A 171 4.98 2.01 -9.09
N ALA A 172 4.31 1.30 -9.99
CA ALA A 172 4.95 0.79 -11.21
C ALA A 172 5.43 1.92 -12.14
N ALA A 173 4.64 2.98 -12.27
CA ALA A 173 4.90 4.10 -13.17
C ALA A 173 6.07 5.00 -12.74
N VAL A 174 6.37 5.08 -11.43
CA VAL A 174 7.40 5.99 -10.90
C VAL A 174 8.79 5.73 -11.48
N LEU A 175 9.13 4.48 -11.79
CA LEU A 175 10.42 4.11 -12.42
C LEU A 175 10.28 3.76 -13.92
N ALA A 176 9.13 4.04 -14.53
CA ALA A 176 8.92 3.91 -15.97
C ALA A 176 9.40 5.17 -16.69
N LYS A 177 10.04 5.03 -17.86
CA LYS A 177 10.47 6.20 -18.65
C LYS A 177 9.25 6.91 -19.24
N GLY A 178 9.21 8.26 -19.12
CA GLY A 178 8.17 9.11 -19.69
C GLY A 178 7.11 9.51 -18.66
N THR A 179 5.94 9.89 -19.13
CA THR A 179 4.83 10.34 -18.28
C THR A 179 3.66 9.39 -18.39
N THR A 180 3.18 8.90 -17.24
CA THR A 180 1.98 8.08 -17.12
C THR A 180 0.84 8.94 -16.61
N THR A 181 -0.36 8.75 -17.17
CA THR A 181 -1.59 9.35 -16.65
C THR A 181 -2.57 8.25 -16.31
N ILE A 182 -3.07 8.26 -15.07
CA ILE A 182 -4.12 7.37 -14.60
C ILE A 182 -5.44 8.14 -14.62
N TYR A 183 -6.43 7.64 -15.35
CA TYR A 183 -7.78 8.16 -15.39
C TYR A 183 -8.72 7.30 -14.55
N ASN A 184 -9.74 7.92 -13.99
CA ASN A 184 -10.68 7.31 -13.05
C ASN A 184 -9.97 6.71 -11.82
N ALA A 185 -8.92 7.40 -11.35
CA ALA A 185 -8.19 7.03 -10.16
C ALA A 185 -9.06 7.13 -8.90
N ALA A 186 -8.73 6.33 -7.90
CA ALA A 186 -9.28 6.45 -6.55
C ALA A 186 -8.83 7.78 -5.91
N LYS A 187 -9.64 8.32 -4.98
CA LYS A 187 -9.47 9.67 -4.42
C LYS A 187 -9.28 9.68 -2.91
N GLU A 188 -9.18 8.51 -2.32
CA GLU A 188 -9.03 8.34 -0.88
C GLU A 188 -7.76 9.04 -0.37
N PRO A 189 -7.76 9.56 0.87
CA PRO A 189 -6.60 10.24 1.46
C PRO A 189 -5.32 9.40 1.43
N GLU A 190 -5.44 8.08 1.47
CA GLU A 190 -4.33 7.12 1.39
C GLU A 190 -3.61 7.21 0.03
N ILE A 191 -4.31 7.59 -1.06
CA ILE A 191 -3.70 7.83 -2.38
C ILE A 191 -2.87 9.11 -2.37
N GLU A 192 -3.38 10.16 -1.70
CA GLU A 192 -2.64 11.42 -1.53
C GLU A 192 -1.39 11.22 -0.68
N ASP A 193 -1.50 10.41 0.37
CA ASP A 193 -0.37 10.11 1.25
C ASP A 193 0.70 9.28 0.54
N LEU A 194 0.31 8.27 -0.25
CA LEU A 194 1.24 7.53 -1.11
C LEU A 194 1.95 8.44 -2.13
N GLN A 195 1.24 9.41 -2.74
CA GLN A 195 1.85 10.44 -3.59
C GLN A 195 2.91 11.22 -2.82
N ASN A 196 2.59 11.70 -1.61
CA ASN A 196 3.49 12.48 -0.79
C ASN A 196 4.72 11.67 -0.37
N PHE A 197 4.51 10.40 -0.01
CA PHE A 197 5.59 9.48 0.29
C PHE A 197 6.52 9.25 -0.91
N ILE A 198 5.97 8.95 -2.09
CA ILE A 198 6.76 8.78 -3.32
C ILE A 198 7.54 10.06 -3.63
N ASN A 199 6.91 11.23 -3.51
CA ASN A 199 7.56 12.51 -3.77
C ASN A 199 8.64 12.84 -2.74
N SER A 200 8.50 12.41 -1.48
CA SER A 200 9.54 12.56 -0.45
C SER A 200 10.80 11.75 -0.78
N MET A 201 10.68 10.68 -1.56
CA MET A 201 11.81 9.90 -2.09
C MET A 201 12.37 10.45 -3.42
N GLY A 202 11.88 11.60 -3.90
CA GLY A 202 12.31 12.21 -5.18
C GLY A 202 11.49 11.75 -6.38
N GLY A 203 10.37 11.09 -6.19
CA GLY A 203 9.37 10.81 -7.23
C GLY A 203 8.69 12.10 -7.72
N LYS A 204 7.91 11.97 -8.79
CA LYS A 204 7.19 13.10 -9.40
C LYS A 204 5.76 12.69 -9.71
N VAL A 205 4.92 12.67 -8.68
CA VAL A 205 3.50 12.33 -8.76
C VAL A 205 2.67 13.56 -8.44
N SER A 206 1.58 13.78 -9.17
CA SER A 206 0.64 14.89 -8.93
C SER A 206 -0.79 14.46 -9.29
N GLY A 207 -1.78 15.11 -8.67
CA GLY A 207 -3.19 14.89 -8.96
C GLY A 207 -3.88 13.85 -8.07
N ALA A 208 -3.21 13.24 -7.09
CA ALA A 208 -3.87 12.40 -6.09
C ALA A 208 -4.99 13.20 -5.39
N GLY A 209 -6.05 12.50 -4.94
CA GLY A 209 -7.28 13.14 -4.46
C GLY A 209 -8.24 13.58 -5.57
N THR A 210 -7.81 13.51 -6.83
CA THR A 210 -8.66 13.75 -8.01
C THR A 210 -8.87 12.47 -8.82
N SER A 211 -9.70 12.53 -9.87
CA SER A 211 -9.89 11.39 -10.78
C SER A 211 -8.74 11.17 -11.77
N THR A 212 -7.73 12.05 -11.77
CA THR A 212 -6.62 11.98 -12.73
C THR A 212 -5.30 12.18 -12.02
N ILE A 213 -4.41 11.20 -12.10
CA ILE A 213 -3.08 11.25 -11.49
C ILE A 213 -2.03 11.22 -12.62
N THR A 214 -1.05 12.11 -12.52
CA THR A 214 0.06 12.18 -13.46
C THR A 214 1.36 11.81 -12.75
N ILE A 215 2.13 10.90 -13.35
CA ILE A 215 3.40 10.40 -12.83
C ILE A 215 4.47 10.64 -13.88
N CYS A 216 5.48 11.48 -13.59
CA CYS A 216 6.67 11.60 -14.40
C CYS A 216 7.74 10.62 -13.86
N GLY A 217 8.14 9.67 -14.67
CA GLY A 217 9.10 8.65 -14.28
C GLY A 217 10.47 9.23 -13.93
N VAL A 218 11.10 8.69 -12.89
CA VAL A 218 12.43 9.07 -12.41
C VAL A 218 13.41 7.90 -12.52
N ALA A 219 14.70 8.21 -12.56
CA ALA A 219 15.74 7.18 -12.70
C ALA A 219 15.89 6.32 -11.43
N LYS A 220 15.71 6.92 -10.24
CA LYS A 220 15.83 6.26 -8.94
C LYS A 220 15.10 7.04 -7.86
N LEU A 221 14.76 6.34 -6.78
CA LEU A 221 14.25 6.91 -5.54
C LEU A 221 15.34 6.86 -4.48
N HIS A 222 15.32 7.82 -3.55
CA HIS A 222 16.32 7.98 -2.50
C HIS A 222 15.73 7.82 -1.10
N SER A 223 16.60 7.72 -0.08
CA SER A 223 16.24 7.64 1.33
C SER A 223 15.33 8.77 1.78
N THR A 224 14.43 8.46 2.69
CA THR A 224 13.51 9.45 3.29
C THR A 224 13.11 9.03 4.69
N THR A 225 12.68 10.01 5.49
CA THR A 225 11.96 9.82 6.75
C THR A 225 10.55 10.34 6.54
N TYR A 226 9.53 9.53 6.84
CA TYR A 226 8.14 9.83 6.56
C TYR A 226 7.23 9.49 7.74
N THR A 227 6.17 10.27 7.88
CA THR A 227 5.13 10.02 8.89
C THR A 227 3.79 9.88 8.18
N PRO A 228 3.23 8.64 8.12
CA PRO A 228 1.94 8.36 7.50
C PRO A 228 0.78 9.08 8.18
N ILE A 229 -0.33 9.26 7.47
CA ILE A 229 -1.55 9.82 8.03
C ILE A 229 -2.16 8.92 9.11
N THR A 230 -2.94 9.52 10.00
CA THR A 230 -3.68 8.80 11.04
C THR A 230 -4.90 8.08 10.45
N ASP A 231 -5.33 6.99 11.10
CA ASP A 231 -6.41 6.13 10.62
C ASP A 231 -7.78 6.81 10.77
N ARG A 232 -8.31 7.32 9.66
CA ARG A 232 -9.64 7.97 9.60
C ARG A 232 -10.80 7.02 9.94
N ILE A 233 -10.61 5.71 9.73
CA ILE A 233 -11.63 4.69 10.00
C ILE A 233 -11.73 4.47 11.52
N ILE A 234 -10.59 4.36 12.19
CA ILE A 234 -10.51 4.30 13.65
C ILE A 234 -11.05 5.60 14.27
N ALA A 235 -10.60 6.77 13.76
CA ALA A 235 -11.10 8.07 14.22
C ALA A 235 -12.61 8.18 14.07
N GLY A 236 -13.16 7.82 12.90
CA GLY A 236 -14.60 7.81 12.66
C GLY A 236 -15.35 6.88 13.61
N THR A 237 -14.80 5.71 13.92
CA THR A 237 -15.39 4.77 14.88
C THR A 237 -15.52 5.39 16.27
N TYR A 238 -14.47 6.05 16.76
CA TYR A 238 -14.51 6.74 18.05
C TYR A 238 -15.49 7.92 18.04
N LEU A 239 -15.52 8.72 16.97
CA LEU A 239 -16.46 9.83 16.82
C LEU A 239 -17.93 9.35 16.87
N MET A 240 -18.25 8.24 16.22
CA MET A 240 -19.60 7.65 16.28
C MET A 240 -19.98 7.21 17.70
N HIS A 241 -19.04 6.70 18.47
CA HIS A 241 -19.27 6.36 19.89
C HIS A 241 -19.54 7.60 20.73
N VAL A 242 -18.79 8.68 20.52
CA VAL A 242 -19.01 9.96 21.22
C VAL A 242 -20.38 10.54 20.88
N LEU A 243 -20.76 10.59 19.60
CA LEU A 243 -22.07 11.09 19.16
C LEU A 243 -23.22 10.32 19.80
N ARG A 244 -23.14 8.98 19.85
CA ARG A 244 -24.17 8.15 20.50
C ARG A 244 -24.33 8.40 22.00
N GLN A 245 -23.29 8.89 22.68
CA GLN A 245 -23.41 9.28 24.09
C GLN A 245 -24.08 10.65 24.28
N VAL A 246 -23.89 11.56 23.32
CA VAL A 246 -24.48 12.91 23.34
C VAL A 246 -25.98 12.85 22.98
N GLU A 247 -26.42 11.93 22.14
CA GLU A 247 -27.84 11.74 21.77
C GLU A 247 -28.77 11.33 22.92
N LYS A 248 -28.27 11.10 24.14
CA LYS A 248 -29.09 10.99 25.35
C LYS A 248 -29.49 12.35 25.96
N LEU A 249 -29.17 13.45 25.32
CA LEU A 249 -29.64 14.76 25.66
C LEU A 249 -30.99 15.03 24.92
N HIS A 250 -32.07 14.62 25.58
CA HIS A 250 -33.45 15.01 25.47
C HIS A 250 -33.94 15.74 24.20
N TYR A 251 -34.87 15.08 23.51
CA TYR A 251 -36.05 15.73 22.93
C TYR A 251 -37.04 16.10 24.04
#